data_9d06a80b4d5126ab369304188d7ccef6
#
_entry.id   9d06a80b4d5126ab369304188d7ccef6
#
_cell.length_a   1.000
_cell.length_b   1.000
_cell.length_c   1.000
_cell.angle_alpha   90.00
_cell.angle_beta   90.00
_cell.angle_gamma   90.00
#
_symmetry.space_group_name_H-M   'P 1'
#
loop_
_entity.id
_entity.type
_entity.pdbx_description
1 polymer ?
#
loop_
_entity_poly.entity_id
_entity_poly.type
_entity_poly.pdbx_seq_one_letter_code
_entity_poly.pdbx_strand_id
1 'polypeptide(L)'
;FCSPPEVYRAGNTSVQLAALRNPMEEARFAAALTRRLAMKNGWRYRDVMVLVGNTTEYMDALTAAFAEYEIPLFAAESRPLDRHPLARLLLETMRLLSGADADLSTLLLTGYAAITDDEGDRMLGYIARNGLRAREVLKPLRRGDAEMRAELEPIRQRLAEPMIELNERLTGARTLS
;
A
#
# COMPACT_ATOMS: atom_id res chain seq x y z
N PHE A 1 -27.02 31.49 5.65
CA PHE A 1 -28.50 31.38 5.70
C PHE A 1 -28.85 30.01 5.14
N CYS A 2 -29.10 29.04 6.03
CA CYS A 2 -29.73 27.77 5.65
C CYS A 2 -31.20 27.96 5.56
N SER A 3 -31.80 27.75 4.40
CA SER A 3 -33.27 27.57 4.32
C SER A 3 -33.68 26.37 5.16
N PRO A 4 -34.82 26.40 5.85
CA PRO A 4 -35.29 25.22 6.58
C PRO A 4 -35.44 24.05 5.61
N PRO A 5 -35.09 22.82 6.02
CA PRO A 5 -35.16 21.66 5.14
C PRO A 5 -36.63 21.45 4.68
N GLU A 6 -36.81 21.30 3.36
CA GLU A 6 -38.12 20.89 2.84
C GLU A 6 -38.41 19.45 3.25
N VAL A 7 -39.55 19.28 3.92
CA VAL A 7 -40.01 17.96 4.34
C VAL A 7 -40.70 17.28 3.16
N TYR A 8 -40.08 16.23 2.60
CA TYR A 8 -40.63 15.40 1.55
C TYR A 8 -41.79 14.57 2.09
N ARG A 9 -43.04 14.84 1.62
CA ARG A 9 -44.27 14.21 2.11
C ARG A 9 -44.92 13.22 1.14
N ALA A 10 -44.20 12.75 0.11
CA ALA A 10 -44.77 11.75 -0.79
C ALA A 10 -44.74 10.36 -0.15
N GLY A 11 -45.88 9.68 -0.15
CA GLY A 11 -46.07 8.36 0.46
C GLY A 11 -45.45 7.19 -0.36
N ASN A 12 -44.28 7.40 -0.97
CA ASN A 12 -43.58 6.36 -1.69
C ASN A 12 -42.43 5.81 -0.83
N THR A 13 -42.12 4.55 -1.03
CA THR A 13 -41.03 3.82 -0.36
C THR A 13 -39.64 4.05 -0.99
N SER A 14 -39.43 5.21 -1.65
CA SER A 14 -38.18 5.51 -2.35
C SER A 14 -36.99 5.79 -1.39
N VAL A 15 -37.28 6.14 -0.16
CA VAL A 15 -36.24 6.32 0.87
C VAL A 15 -36.43 5.27 1.96
N GLN A 16 -35.39 4.51 2.23
CA GLN A 16 -35.36 3.51 3.30
C GLN A 16 -34.18 3.81 4.23
N LEU A 17 -34.39 3.71 5.52
CA LEU A 17 -33.37 3.85 6.55
C LEU A 17 -33.16 2.49 7.20
N ALA A 18 -31.92 2.04 7.24
CA ALA A 18 -31.45 0.85 7.96
C ALA A 18 -30.36 1.25 8.94
N ALA A 19 -30.45 0.79 10.18
CA ALA A 19 -29.42 0.95 11.19
C ALA A 19 -28.74 -0.41 11.40
N LEU A 20 -27.43 -0.46 11.22
CA LEU A 20 -26.61 -1.67 11.31
C LEU A 20 -25.49 -1.46 12.35
N ARG A 21 -24.82 -2.53 12.75
CA ARG A 21 -23.94 -2.51 13.93
C ARG A 21 -22.52 -2.03 13.64
N ASN A 22 -22.06 -2.24 12.41
CA ASN A 22 -20.68 -1.94 12.02
C ASN A 22 -20.55 -1.79 10.49
N PRO A 23 -19.44 -1.20 9.99
CA PRO A 23 -19.20 -0.98 8.56
C PRO A 23 -19.30 -2.23 7.70
N MET A 24 -18.91 -3.40 8.22
CA MET A 24 -18.98 -4.66 7.48
C MET A 24 -20.43 -5.10 7.23
N GLU A 25 -21.30 -4.98 8.24
CA GLU A 25 -22.73 -5.28 8.09
C GLU A 25 -23.41 -4.28 7.14
N GLU A 26 -23.01 -3.01 7.19
CA GLU A 26 -23.49 -1.98 6.25
C GLU A 26 -23.08 -2.27 4.82
N ALA A 27 -21.83 -2.67 4.60
CA ALA A 27 -21.32 -3.06 3.29
C ALA A 27 -22.05 -4.31 2.74
N ARG A 28 -22.26 -5.34 3.57
CA ARG A 28 -23.04 -6.53 3.17
C ARG A 28 -24.49 -6.22 2.85
N PHE A 29 -25.10 -5.35 3.65
CA PHE A 29 -26.47 -4.90 3.38
C PHE A 29 -26.55 -4.15 2.04
N ALA A 30 -25.61 -3.24 1.77
CA ALA A 30 -25.54 -2.52 0.49
C ALA A 30 -25.34 -3.47 -0.69
N ALA A 31 -24.47 -4.46 -0.57
CA ALA A 31 -24.23 -5.47 -1.61
C ALA A 31 -25.49 -6.33 -1.85
N ALA A 32 -26.11 -6.83 -0.78
CA ALA A 32 -27.34 -7.62 -0.86
C ALA A 32 -28.51 -6.82 -1.49
N LEU A 33 -28.65 -5.56 -1.11
CA LEU A 33 -29.66 -4.66 -1.68
C LEU A 33 -29.39 -4.42 -3.16
N THR A 34 -28.16 -4.13 -3.54
CA THR A 34 -27.72 -3.94 -4.94
C THR A 34 -28.05 -5.17 -5.79
N ARG A 35 -27.69 -6.36 -5.31
CA ARG A 35 -28.01 -7.62 -6.03
C ARG A 35 -29.52 -7.83 -6.14
N ARG A 36 -30.26 -7.57 -5.09
CA ARG A 36 -31.73 -7.68 -5.11
C ARG A 36 -32.37 -6.72 -6.13
N LEU A 37 -31.91 -5.47 -6.20
CA LEU A 37 -32.41 -4.49 -7.16
C LEU A 37 -32.08 -4.90 -8.59
N ALA A 38 -30.87 -5.39 -8.85
CA ALA A 38 -30.48 -5.90 -10.16
C ALA A 38 -31.35 -7.10 -10.60
N MET A 39 -31.58 -8.06 -9.70
CA MET A 39 -32.36 -9.27 -10.02
C MET A 39 -33.86 -9.02 -10.15
N LYS A 40 -34.45 -8.16 -9.28
CA LYS A 40 -35.91 -7.95 -9.27
C LYS A 40 -36.36 -6.86 -10.24
N ASN A 41 -35.58 -5.80 -10.39
CA ASN A 41 -35.97 -4.61 -11.15
C ASN A 41 -35.24 -4.50 -12.48
N GLY A 42 -34.33 -5.45 -12.80
CA GLY A 42 -33.55 -5.42 -14.02
C GLY A 42 -32.50 -4.28 -14.07
N TRP A 43 -32.14 -3.71 -12.93
CA TRP A 43 -31.13 -2.67 -12.87
C TRP A 43 -29.75 -3.24 -13.20
N ARG A 44 -28.93 -2.44 -13.85
CA ARG A 44 -27.52 -2.81 -14.07
C ARG A 44 -26.69 -2.34 -12.89
N TYR A 45 -25.67 -3.07 -12.53
CA TYR A 45 -24.77 -2.67 -11.42
C TYR A 45 -24.19 -1.25 -11.60
N ARG A 46 -23.96 -0.83 -12.85
CA ARG A 46 -23.49 0.54 -13.15
C ARG A 46 -24.53 1.64 -12.88
N ASP A 47 -25.77 1.29 -12.67
CA ASP A 47 -26.84 2.24 -12.36
C ASP A 47 -26.99 2.45 -10.84
N VAL A 48 -26.17 1.77 -10.01
CA VAL A 48 -26.17 1.85 -8.56
C VAL A 48 -24.90 2.55 -8.07
N MET A 49 -25.07 3.51 -7.18
CA MET A 49 -23.96 4.22 -6.54
C MET A 49 -24.04 4.02 -5.03
N VAL A 50 -22.89 3.75 -4.40
CA VAL A 50 -22.74 3.72 -2.95
C VAL A 50 -21.91 4.93 -2.53
N LEU A 51 -22.45 5.75 -1.65
CA LEU A 51 -21.79 6.93 -1.10
C LEU A 51 -21.41 6.64 0.36
N VAL A 52 -20.18 6.92 0.72
CA VAL A 52 -19.64 6.76 2.07
C VAL A 52 -18.99 8.06 2.54
N GLY A 53 -19.11 8.36 3.82
CA GLY A 53 -18.51 9.56 4.41
C GLY A 53 -16.99 9.44 4.60
N ASN A 54 -16.49 8.22 4.81
CA ASN A 54 -15.07 7.93 5.00
C ASN A 54 -14.66 6.69 4.17
N THR A 55 -14.03 6.94 3.03
CA THR A 55 -13.59 5.85 2.14
C THR A 55 -12.55 4.94 2.77
N THR A 56 -11.65 5.47 3.60
CA THR A 56 -10.60 4.67 4.26
C THR A 56 -11.17 3.61 5.21
N GLU A 57 -12.28 3.93 5.88
CA GLU A 57 -12.94 3.03 6.83
C GLU A 57 -13.79 1.96 6.12
N TYR A 58 -14.46 2.34 5.04
CA TYR A 58 -15.45 1.48 4.40
C TYR A 58 -14.90 0.68 3.22
N MET A 59 -13.78 1.07 2.61
CA MET A 59 -13.35 0.48 1.34
C MET A 59 -13.05 -1.00 1.42
N ASP A 60 -12.36 -1.45 2.47
CA ASP A 60 -12.04 -2.87 2.64
C ASP A 60 -13.31 -3.69 2.85
N ALA A 61 -14.25 -3.18 3.67
CA ALA A 61 -15.52 -3.82 3.93
C ALA A 61 -16.40 -3.89 2.65
N LEU A 62 -16.46 -2.82 1.87
CA LEU A 62 -17.19 -2.79 0.60
C LEU A 62 -16.57 -3.73 -0.42
N THR A 63 -15.24 -3.73 -0.55
CA THR A 63 -14.54 -4.62 -1.49
C THR A 63 -14.81 -6.08 -1.16
N ALA A 64 -14.70 -6.46 0.12
CA ALA A 64 -14.96 -7.83 0.57
C ALA A 64 -16.44 -8.22 0.37
N ALA A 65 -17.38 -7.36 0.79
CA ALA A 65 -18.80 -7.65 0.67
C ALA A 65 -19.27 -7.74 -0.78
N PHE A 66 -18.83 -6.82 -1.67
CA PHE A 66 -19.23 -6.85 -3.08
C PHE A 66 -18.61 -8.03 -3.80
N ALA A 67 -17.38 -8.45 -3.45
CA ALA A 67 -16.78 -9.67 -3.96
C ALA A 67 -17.55 -10.94 -3.51
N GLU A 68 -17.97 -11.02 -2.23
CA GLU A 68 -18.80 -12.10 -1.70
C GLU A 68 -20.11 -12.28 -2.49
N TYR A 69 -20.71 -11.17 -2.93
CA TYR A 69 -21.93 -11.16 -3.74
C TYR A 69 -21.68 -11.19 -5.25
N GLU A 70 -20.42 -11.35 -5.70
CA GLU A 70 -20.02 -11.34 -7.12
C GLU A 70 -20.48 -10.08 -7.88
N ILE A 71 -20.47 -8.93 -7.21
CA ILE A 71 -20.85 -7.64 -7.78
C ILE A 71 -19.58 -6.87 -8.14
N PRO A 72 -19.39 -6.46 -9.42
CA PRO A 72 -18.25 -5.63 -9.78
C PRO A 72 -18.35 -4.26 -9.08
N LEU A 73 -17.35 -3.94 -8.28
CA LEU A 73 -17.24 -2.65 -7.59
C LEU A 73 -16.19 -1.79 -8.29
N PHE A 74 -16.59 -0.63 -8.77
CA PHE A 74 -15.67 0.42 -9.19
C PHE A 74 -15.52 1.44 -8.05
N ALA A 75 -14.34 1.47 -7.46
CA ALA A 75 -14.02 2.43 -6.41
C ALA A 75 -13.15 3.55 -6.98
N ALA A 76 -13.63 4.78 -6.93
CA ALA A 76 -12.84 5.96 -7.24
C ALA A 76 -11.93 6.31 -6.04
N GLU A 77 -11.03 5.39 -5.68
CA GLU A 77 -10.10 5.58 -4.56
C GLU A 77 -8.74 6.01 -5.08
N SER A 78 -8.29 7.15 -4.60
CA SER A 78 -6.87 7.53 -4.71
C SER A 78 -6.10 6.83 -3.60
N ARG A 79 -5.49 5.69 -3.89
CA ARG A 79 -4.59 5.03 -2.94
C ARG A 79 -3.28 5.81 -2.87
N PRO A 80 -2.82 6.19 -1.67
CA PRO A 80 -1.52 6.79 -1.52
C PRO A 80 -0.44 5.89 -2.13
N LEU A 81 0.34 6.42 -3.05
CA LEU A 81 1.36 5.65 -3.79
C LEU A 81 2.45 5.10 -2.85
N ASP A 82 2.67 5.75 -1.72
CA ASP A 82 3.62 5.34 -0.69
C ASP A 82 3.27 4.01 0.01
N ARG A 83 2.04 3.52 -0.14
CA ARG A 83 1.64 2.19 0.34
C ARG A 83 2.02 1.06 -0.63
N HIS A 84 2.34 1.39 -1.88
CA HIS A 84 2.74 0.38 -2.85
C HIS A 84 4.18 -0.08 -2.57
N PRO A 85 4.48 -1.39 -2.46
CA PRO A 85 5.81 -1.88 -2.10
C PRO A 85 6.93 -1.36 -3.00
N LEU A 86 6.70 -1.28 -4.32
CA LEU A 86 7.67 -0.71 -5.26
C LEU A 86 7.94 0.77 -4.99
N ALA A 87 6.90 1.56 -4.68
CA ALA A 87 7.08 2.96 -4.34
C ALA A 87 7.86 3.13 -3.03
N ARG A 88 7.60 2.26 -2.05
CA ARG A 88 8.38 2.21 -0.80
C ARG A 88 9.84 1.86 -1.06
N LEU A 89 10.13 0.86 -1.88
CA LEU A 89 11.49 0.53 -2.29
C LEU A 89 12.21 1.75 -2.87
N LEU A 90 11.57 2.45 -3.82
CA LEU A 90 12.15 3.64 -4.45
C LEU A 90 12.37 4.78 -3.46
N LEU A 91 11.40 5.04 -2.58
CA LEU A 91 11.52 6.09 -1.56
C LEU A 91 12.64 5.79 -0.57
N GLU A 92 12.74 4.56 -0.05
CA GLU A 92 13.80 4.18 0.89
C GLU A 92 15.17 4.15 0.19
N THR A 93 15.24 3.73 -1.08
CA THR A 93 16.47 3.84 -1.87
C THR A 93 16.92 5.30 -2.03
N MET A 94 16.01 6.22 -2.34
CA MET A 94 16.34 7.65 -2.45
C MET A 94 16.78 8.25 -1.11
N ARG A 95 16.15 7.87 0.01
CA ARG A 95 16.59 8.27 1.36
C ARG A 95 18.00 7.77 1.64
N LEU A 96 18.26 6.50 1.35
CA LEU A 96 19.58 5.88 1.54
C LEU A 96 20.66 6.61 0.74
N LEU A 97 20.41 6.91 -0.54
CA LEU A 97 21.36 7.59 -1.43
C LEU A 97 21.58 9.07 -1.05
N SER A 98 20.53 9.76 -0.59
CA SER A 98 20.63 11.15 -0.11
C SER A 98 21.33 11.28 1.24
N GLY A 99 21.55 10.17 1.93
CA GLY A 99 22.15 10.17 3.28
C GLY A 99 21.14 10.46 4.40
N ALA A 100 19.84 10.48 4.08
CA ALA A 100 18.78 10.52 5.06
C ALA A 100 18.64 9.16 5.77
N ASP A 101 17.91 9.16 6.88
CA ASP A 101 17.60 7.91 7.58
C ASP A 101 16.62 7.07 6.75
N ALA A 102 17.05 5.86 6.38
CA ALA A 102 16.30 4.93 5.55
C ALA A 102 15.89 3.70 6.37
N ASP A 103 14.67 3.24 6.17
CA ASP A 103 14.19 2.00 6.76
C ASP A 103 14.65 0.80 5.93
N LEU A 104 15.74 0.17 6.37
CA LEU A 104 16.30 -1.01 5.72
C LEU A 104 15.35 -2.20 5.75
N SER A 105 14.56 -2.38 6.80
CA SER A 105 13.61 -3.49 6.86
C SER A 105 12.56 -3.37 5.75
N THR A 106 12.02 -2.17 5.57
CA THR A 106 11.13 -1.90 4.44
C THR A 106 11.82 -2.13 3.10
N LEU A 107 13.07 -1.69 2.93
CA LEU A 107 13.79 -1.82 1.67
C LEU A 107 14.07 -3.29 1.32
N LEU A 108 14.53 -4.09 2.29
CA LEU A 108 14.94 -5.48 2.08
C LEU A 108 13.76 -6.44 1.92
N LEU A 109 12.63 -6.18 2.60
CA LEU A 109 11.48 -7.06 2.66
C LEU A 109 10.32 -6.65 1.72
N THR A 110 10.58 -5.80 0.74
CA THR A 110 9.56 -5.41 -0.25
C THR A 110 9.22 -6.50 -1.27
N GLY A 111 10.05 -7.54 -1.38
CA GLY A 111 9.98 -8.55 -2.44
C GLY A 111 10.47 -8.08 -3.82
N TYR A 112 10.92 -6.81 -3.94
CA TYR A 112 11.48 -6.24 -5.18
C TYR A 112 13.00 -6.06 -5.12
N ALA A 113 13.62 -6.28 -3.97
CA ALA A 113 15.07 -6.30 -3.86
C ALA A 113 15.62 -7.58 -4.53
N ALA A 114 16.84 -7.52 -5.06
CA ALA A 114 17.49 -8.67 -5.73
C ALA A 114 18.03 -9.71 -4.72
N ILE A 115 17.29 -9.94 -3.65
CA ILE A 115 17.60 -10.87 -2.55
C ILE A 115 16.33 -11.59 -2.11
N THR A 116 16.47 -12.77 -1.50
CA THR A 116 15.35 -13.48 -0.88
C THR A 116 15.04 -12.92 0.51
N ASP A 117 13.84 -13.23 1.04
CA ASP A 117 13.43 -12.79 2.37
C ASP A 117 14.40 -13.31 3.46
N ASP A 118 14.84 -14.57 3.36
CA ASP A 118 15.82 -15.18 4.28
C ASP A 118 17.19 -14.46 4.23
N GLU A 119 17.64 -14.08 3.05
CA GLU A 119 18.85 -13.26 2.88
C GLU A 119 18.67 -11.86 3.49
N GLY A 120 17.48 -11.27 3.32
CA GLY A 120 17.10 -9.99 3.92
C GLY A 120 17.13 -10.04 5.45
N ASP A 121 16.52 -11.07 6.04
CA ASP A 121 16.49 -11.27 7.48
C ASP A 121 17.91 -11.46 8.06
N ARG A 122 18.74 -12.26 7.39
CA ARG A 122 20.15 -12.44 7.79
C ARG A 122 20.95 -11.13 7.73
N MET A 123 20.73 -10.35 6.67
CA MET A 123 21.35 -9.02 6.52
C MET A 123 20.89 -8.06 7.62
N LEU A 124 19.60 -7.99 7.91
CA LEU A 124 19.06 -7.18 9.01
C LEU A 124 19.62 -7.59 10.38
N GLY A 125 19.69 -8.90 10.63
CA GLY A 125 20.29 -9.45 11.85
C GLY A 125 21.76 -9.06 12.00
N TYR A 126 22.53 -9.10 10.91
CA TYR A 126 23.94 -8.66 10.92
C TYR A 126 24.07 -7.16 11.20
N ILE A 127 23.26 -6.33 10.55
CA ILE A 127 23.24 -4.86 10.71
C ILE A 127 22.93 -4.50 12.16
N ALA A 128 21.85 -5.08 12.71
CA ALA A 128 21.43 -4.83 14.09
C ALA A 128 22.49 -5.27 15.10
N ARG A 129 23.08 -6.46 14.92
CA ARG A 129 24.09 -7.03 15.82
C ARG A 129 25.39 -6.22 15.86
N ASN A 130 25.76 -5.61 14.73
CA ASN A 130 26.99 -4.84 14.60
C ASN A 130 26.78 -3.31 14.73
N GLY A 131 25.56 -2.86 15.02
CA GLY A 131 25.21 -1.45 15.17
C GLY A 131 25.52 -0.63 13.92
N LEU A 132 25.26 -1.19 12.73
CA LEU A 132 25.49 -0.53 11.45
C LEU A 132 24.31 0.39 11.12
N ARG A 133 24.59 1.50 10.47
CA ARG A 133 23.56 2.37 9.88
C ARG A 133 23.17 1.87 8.50
N ALA A 134 21.96 2.19 8.05
CA ALA A 134 21.45 1.82 6.74
C ALA A 134 22.44 2.09 5.60
N ARG A 135 23.07 3.26 5.59
CA ARG A 135 24.02 3.67 4.56
C ARG A 135 25.29 2.83 4.49
N GLU A 136 25.63 2.12 5.54
CA GLU A 136 26.84 1.28 5.56
C GLU A 136 26.69 0.04 4.68
N VAL A 137 25.44 -0.34 4.30
CA VAL A 137 25.16 -1.39 3.33
C VAL A 137 25.71 -1.07 1.93
N LEU A 138 25.86 0.22 1.59
CA LEU A 138 26.47 0.62 0.31
C LEU A 138 27.98 0.41 0.27
N LYS A 139 28.61 0.06 1.39
CA LYS A 139 30.04 -0.16 1.51
C LYS A 139 30.34 -1.62 1.86
N PRO A 140 31.55 -2.14 1.55
CA PRO A 140 31.97 -3.47 1.95
C PRO A 140 31.84 -3.67 3.48
N LEU A 141 31.37 -4.85 3.88
CA LEU A 141 31.20 -5.19 5.29
C LEU A 141 32.54 -5.29 6.00
N ARG A 142 32.72 -4.53 7.11
CA ARG A 142 34.01 -4.47 7.83
C ARG A 142 33.93 -4.92 9.27
N ARG A 143 32.74 -4.92 9.89
CA ARG A 143 32.54 -5.26 11.30
C ARG A 143 32.04 -6.69 11.46
N GLY A 144 32.20 -7.25 12.65
CA GLY A 144 31.70 -8.57 12.98
C GLY A 144 32.64 -9.71 12.55
N ASP A 145 32.12 -10.92 12.62
CA ASP A 145 32.86 -12.14 12.33
C ASP A 145 33.22 -12.27 10.83
N ALA A 146 34.40 -12.82 10.57
CA ALA A 146 34.96 -12.92 9.22
C ALA A 146 34.17 -13.90 8.34
N GLU A 147 33.70 -15.01 8.92
CA GLU A 147 32.94 -16.02 8.21
C GLU A 147 31.57 -15.46 7.79
N MET A 148 30.86 -14.80 8.71
CA MET A 148 29.59 -14.16 8.44
C MET A 148 29.69 -13.03 7.40
N ARG A 149 30.77 -12.26 7.43
CA ARG A 149 31.04 -11.24 6.41
C ARG A 149 31.24 -11.85 5.02
N ALA A 150 32.00 -12.93 4.94
CA ALA A 150 32.23 -13.63 3.67
C ALA A 150 30.92 -14.20 3.08
N GLU A 151 30.04 -14.69 3.94
CA GLU A 151 28.71 -15.18 3.54
C GLU A 151 27.78 -14.04 3.06
N LEU A 152 27.76 -12.91 3.78
CA LEU A 152 26.81 -11.83 3.51
C LEU A 152 27.30 -10.83 2.43
N GLU A 153 28.58 -10.76 2.14
CA GLU A 153 29.12 -9.81 1.17
C GLU A 153 28.56 -9.99 -0.25
N PRO A 154 28.37 -11.22 -0.79
CA PRO A 154 27.70 -11.41 -2.07
C PRO A 154 26.25 -10.94 -2.08
N ILE A 155 25.54 -11.11 -0.97
CA ILE A 155 24.14 -10.64 -0.81
C ILE A 155 24.13 -9.12 -0.83
N ARG A 156 25.01 -8.50 -0.05
CA ARG A 156 25.18 -7.05 -0.03
C ARG A 156 25.49 -6.49 -1.43
N GLN A 157 26.39 -7.12 -2.17
CA GLN A 157 26.74 -6.68 -3.52
C GLN A 157 25.54 -6.68 -4.45
N ARG A 158 24.78 -7.76 -4.51
CA ARG A 158 23.54 -7.83 -5.32
C ARG A 158 22.53 -6.73 -4.95
N LEU A 159 22.45 -6.37 -3.68
CA LEU A 159 21.60 -5.30 -3.20
C LEU A 159 22.16 -3.91 -3.53
N ALA A 160 23.44 -3.68 -3.27
CA ALA A 160 24.05 -2.36 -3.30
C ALA A 160 24.46 -1.90 -4.72
N GLU A 161 24.90 -2.82 -5.59
CA GLU A 161 25.34 -2.47 -6.94
C GLU A 161 24.30 -1.69 -7.76
N PRO A 162 23.03 -2.12 -7.86
CA PRO A 162 22.03 -1.35 -8.59
C PRO A 162 21.78 0.05 -8.00
N MET A 163 21.89 0.18 -6.68
CA MET A 163 21.71 1.46 -6.00
C MET A 163 22.88 2.40 -6.23
N ILE A 164 24.12 1.87 -6.24
CA ILE A 164 25.33 2.62 -6.53
C ILE A 164 25.29 3.11 -7.98
N GLU A 165 24.97 2.23 -8.93
CA GLU A 165 24.81 2.59 -10.35
C GLU A 165 23.75 3.67 -10.55
N LEU A 166 22.59 3.55 -9.87
CA LEU A 166 21.57 4.57 -9.89
C LEU A 166 22.08 5.92 -9.37
N ASN A 167 22.82 5.92 -8.26
CA ASN A 167 23.42 7.13 -7.71
C ASN A 167 24.40 7.81 -8.66
N GLU A 168 25.25 7.04 -9.34
CA GLU A 168 26.18 7.55 -10.33
C GLU A 168 25.45 8.19 -11.51
N ARG A 169 24.43 7.54 -12.04
CA ARG A 169 23.59 8.07 -13.11
C ARG A 169 22.87 9.36 -12.70
N LEU A 170 22.30 9.41 -11.50
CA LEU A 170 21.62 10.60 -10.97
C LEU A 170 22.59 11.75 -10.74
N THR A 171 23.80 11.46 -10.27
CA THR A 171 24.84 12.48 -10.07
C THR A 171 25.36 13.03 -11.39
N GLY A 172 25.51 12.19 -12.41
CA GLY A 172 25.88 12.60 -13.77
C GLY A 172 24.80 13.41 -14.50
N ALA A 173 23.51 13.18 -14.16
CA ALA A 173 22.39 13.90 -14.76
C ALA A 173 22.18 15.33 -14.19
N ARG A 174 22.93 15.74 -13.18
CA ARG A 174 22.84 17.09 -12.56
C ARG A 174 23.29 18.24 -13.47
N THR A 175 23.66 17.98 -14.70
CA THR A 175 24.13 18.97 -15.67
C THR A 175 23.15 19.25 -16.80
N LEU A 176 21.86 18.97 -16.62
CA LEU A 176 20.82 19.49 -17.51
C LEU A 176 20.24 20.77 -16.90
N SER A 177 20.97 21.86 -17.08
CA SER A 177 20.47 23.24 -16.92
C SER A 177 19.89 23.73 -18.24
#